data_3b94811bec110e6bcb60bc2862f99958
#
_entry.id   3b94811bec110e6bcb60bc2862f99958
#
_cell.length_a   1.000
_cell.length_b   1.000
_cell.length_c   1.000
_cell.angle_alpha   90.00
_cell.angle_beta   90.00
_cell.angle_gamma   90.00
#
_symmetry.space_group_name_H-M   'P 1'
#
loop_
_entity.id
_entity.type
_entity.pdbx_description
1 polymer ?
#
loop_
_entity_poly.entity_id
_entity_poly.type
_entity_poly.pdbx_seq_one_letter_code
_entity_poly.pdbx_strand_id
1 'polypeptide(L)'
;MTMINAKDFYNTLVSNNFDFFTGVPDSLLKEFCLCINDLSNKNHIITANEGNAVAIASGYNITTSKYGVVYMQNSGLGNIVNPLLSLSDEKVYKIPMLFIIGYRGEPNVKDEPQHIKQGELTLPLLDTLEIKYLILSEDYQKQIKYCYDYIKQTDKPIALVVKKDSFSKYNKEFDNNNTNLLSREDALNTIIDNLGQNDFIVSTTGKTSREIFEIREKNNSNHSNDFLTVGSMGHTSSLAFGISLNTNKNIFCIDGDGSFIMHMGGLAVAIQNAKDNFKYILINNGCHESVGGEPTIAYNIDIEKILLGFGFKRVYIVDNNKDLISAIEYQKKNSKIAIVINVNAKSRKDLGRPTTTPIYNKEQFQEKIRCNNESYNI
;
A
#
# COMPACT_ATOMS: atom_id res chain seq x y z
N MET A 1 19.26 -16.76 -14.47
CA MET A 1 17.99 -16.62 -15.23
C MET A 1 18.12 -15.40 -16.11
N THR A 2 17.81 -15.52 -17.40
CA THR A 2 17.69 -14.35 -18.28
C THR A 2 16.46 -13.56 -17.88
N MET A 3 16.59 -12.24 -17.65
CA MET A 3 15.44 -11.43 -17.29
C MET A 3 14.45 -11.33 -18.46
N ILE A 4 13.17 -11.42 -18.16
CA ILE A 4 12.08 -11.36 -19.13
C ILE A 4 11.82 -9.89 -19.51
N ASN A 5 11.70 -9.60 -20.79
CA ASN A 5 11.29 -8.27 -21.25
C ASN A 5 9.78 -8.06 -20.94
N ALA A 6 9.45 -7.03 -20.17
CA ALA A 6 8.08 -6.76 -19.74
C ALA A 6 7.11 -6.53 -20.93
N LYS A 7 7.56 -5.89 -22.01
CA LYS A 7 6.76 -5.67 -23.23
C LYS A 7 6.47 -6.96 -23.97
N ASP A 8 7.46 -7.84 -24.08
CA ASP A 8 7.28 -9.15 -24.75
C ASP A 8 6.35 -10.05 -23.93
N PHE A 9 6.46 -10.00 -22.60
CA PHE A 9 5.56 -10.69 -21.70
C PHE A 9 4.11 -10.17 -21.84
N TYR A 10 3.92 -8.84 -21.84
CA TYR A 10 2.62 -8.22 -22.10
C TYR A 10 2.05 -8.62 -23.47
N ASN A 11 2.83 -8.55 -24.53
CA ASN A 11 2.39 -8.95 -25.87
C ASN A 11 1.98 -10.42 -25.93
N THR A 12 2.70 -11.28 -25.20
CA THR A 12 2.36 -12.71 -25.11
C THR A 12 1.04 -12.93 -24.36
N LEU A 13 0.78 -12.18 -23.28
CA LEU A 13 -0.52 -12.21 -22.58
C LEU A 13 -1.64 -11.82 -23.52
N VAL A 14 -1.53 -10.68 -24.20
CA VAL A 14 -2.55 -10.17 -25.11
C VAL A 14 -2.80 -11.13 -26.28
N SER A 15 -1.75 -11.70 -26.87
CA SER A 15 -1.88 -12.68 -27.96
C SER A 15 -2.53 -14.00 -27.53
N ASN A 16 -2.56 -14.30 -26.23
CA ASN A 16 -3.28 -15.41 -25.62
C ASN A 16 -4.62 -14.98 -24.99
N ASN A 17 -5.22 -13.87 -25.44
CA ASN A 17 -6.50 -13.33 -24.98
C ASN A 17 -6.60 -12.90 -23.52
N PHE A 18 -5.46 -12.59 -22.88
CA PHE A 18 -5.39 -11.90 -21.60
C PHE A 18 -5.15 -10.42 -21.84
N ASP A 19 -6.21 -9.67 -22.12
CA ASP A 19 -6.16 -8.27 -22.58
C ASP A 19 -6.78 -7.27 -21.59
N PHE A 20 -7.19 -7.71 -20.39
CA PHE A 20 -7.70 -6.86 -19.31
C PHE A 20 -6.90 -7.10 -18.02
N PHE A 21 -6.40 -6.02 -17.42
CA PHE A 21 -5.51 -6.05 -16.26
C PHE A 21 -6.08 -5.24 -15.10
N THR A 22 -6.03 -5.78 -13.89
CA THR A 22 -6.44 -5.07 -12.69
C THR A 22 -5.65 -5.56 -11.48
N GLY A 23 -5.39 -4.70 -10.51
CA GLY A 23 -4.60 -5.12 -9.36
C GLY A 23 -4.06 -3.97 -8.52
N VAL A 24 -3.17 -4.32 -7.61
CA VAL A 24 -2.42 -3.38 -6.76
C VAL A 24 -0.94 -3.47 -7.14
N PRO A 25 -0.27 -2.34 -7.45
CA PRO A 25 1.13 -2.36 -7.84
C PRO A 25 2.05 -2.98 -6.78
N ASP A 26 3.05 -3.73 -7.24
CA ASP A 26 4.07 -4.39 -6.42
C ASP A 26 5.48 -4.11 -6.90
N SER A 27 6.42 -4.07 -5.99
CA SER A 27 7.83 -3.77 -6.27
C SER A 27 8.53 -4.83 -7.12
N LEU A 28 8.17 -6.12 -7.03
CA LEU A 28 8.72 -7.18 -7.90
C LEU A 28 8.08 -7.17 -9.28
N LEU A 29 6.84 -6.69 -9.37
CA LEU A 29 6.09 -6.53 -10.62
C LEU A 29 6.26 -5.15 -11.25
N LYS A 30 7.07 -4.27 -10.68
CA LYS A 30 7.23 -2.88 -11.07
C LYS A 30 7.35 -2.71 -12.60
N GLU A 31 8.24 -3.44 -13.22
CA GLU A 31 8.53 -3.29 -14.65
C GLU A 31 7.35 -3.76 -15.52
N PHE A 32 6.64 -4.80 -15.07
CA PHE A 32 5.40 -5.26 -15.68
C PHE A 32 4.26 -4.24 -15.47
N CYS A 33 4.09 -3.73 -14.25
CA CYS A 33 3.07 -2.72 -13.94
C CYS A 33 3.27 -1.45 -14.77
N LEU A 34 4.49 -0.94 -14.87
CA LEU A 34 4.83 0.20 -15.73
C LEU A 34 4.45 -0.06 -17.20
N CYS A 35 4.73 -1.28 -17.68
CA CYS A 35 4.43 -1.68 -19.06
C CYS A 35 2.93 -1.74 -19.33
N ILE A 36 2.14 -2.39 -18.46
CA ILE A 36 0.69 -2.48 -18.65
C ILE A 36 0.02 -1.11 -18.55
N ASN A 37 0.50 -0.25 -17.66
CA ASN A 37 -0.03 1.11 -17.54
C ASN A 37 0.28 1.98 -18.77
N ASP A 38 1.36 1.68 -19.49
CA ASP A 38 1.72 2.36 -20.74
C ASP A 38 0.94 1.84 -21.96
N LEU A 39 0.77 0.53 -22.06
CA LEU A 39 0.30 -0.12 -23.28
C LEU A 39 -1.19 -0.51 -23.28
N SER A 40 -1.81 -0.74 -22.10
CA SER A 40 -3.17 -1.30 -22.04
C SER A 40 -4.29 -0.27 -22.10
N ASN A 41 -3.98 1.02 -22.06
CA ASN A 41 -4.98 2.10 -22.12
C ASN A 41 -6.15 1.87 -21.12
N LYS A 42 -7.38 1.79 -21.65
CA LYS A 42 -8.62 1.61 -20.88
C LYS A 42 -8.79 0.19 -20.30
N ASN A 43 -7.95 -0.75 -20.69
CA ASN A 43 -8.01 -2.15 -20.24
C ASN A 43 -7.13 -2.41 -19.00
N HIS A 44 -6.68 -1.37 -18.34
CA HIS A 44 -5.93 -1.47 -17.09
C HIS A 44 -6.55 -0.60 -16.00
N ILE A 45 -6.80 -1.21 -14.83
CA ILE A 45 -7.39 -0.53 -13.67
C ILE A 45 -6.57 -0.86 -12.42
N ILE A 46 -5.92 0.16 -11.85
CA ILE A 46 -5.32 0.06 -10.52
C ILE A 46 -6.44 0.16 -9.49
N THR A 47 -6.56 -0.82 -8.62
CA THR A 47 -7.66 -0.93 -7.65
C THR A 47 -7.27 -0.44 -6.27
N ALA A 48 -8.27 -0.17 -5.43
CA ALA A 48 -8.05 0.20 -4.04
C ALA A 48 -7.35 -0.94 -3.25
N ASN A 49 -7.81 -2.19 -3.44
CA ASN A 49 -7.20 -3.39 -2.85
C ASN A 49 -7.41 -4.62 -3.75
N GLU A 50 -6.75 -5.71 -3.41
CA GLU A 50 -6.71 -6.92 -4.22
C GLU A 50 -8.08 -7.64 -4.29
N GLY A 51 -8.90 -7.53 -3.25
CA GLY A 51 -10.28 -8.05 -3.27
C GLY A 51 -11.14 -7.35 -4.31
N ASN A 52 -10.98 -6.02 -4.45
CA ASN A 52 -11.64 -5.28 -5.52
C ASN A 52 -11.16 -5.71 -6.91
N ALA A 53 -9.87 -6.05 -7.05
CA ALA A 53 -9.33 -6.55 -8.32
C ALA A 53 -10.01 -7.86 -8.75
N VAL A 54 -10.18 -8.81 -7.83
CA VAL A 54 -10.93 -10.06 -8.11
C VAL A 54 -12.36 -9.76 -8.55
N ALA A 55 -13.05 -8.85 -7.86
CA ALA A 55 -14.42 -8.48 -8.20
C ALA A 55 -14.54 -7.81 -9.58
N ILE A 56 -13.61 -6.90 -9.92
CA ILE A 56 -13.57 -6.23 -11.24
C ILE A 56 -13.26 -7.24 -12.34
N ALA A 57 -12.28 -8.13 -12.16
CA ALA A 57 -11.99 -9.20 -13.11
C ALA A 57 -13.18 -10.14 -13.31
N SER A 58 -13.91 -10.42 -12.23
CA SER A 58 -15.16 -11.21 -12.30
C SER A 58 -16.24 -10.49 -13.13
N GLY A 59 -16.46 -9.21 -12.90
CA GLY A 59 -17.40 -8.40 -13.69
C GLY A 59 -17.02 -8.35 -15.17
N TYR A 60 -15.72 -8.24 -15.47
CA TYR A 60 -15.22 -8.33 -16.84
C TYR A 60 -15.52 -9.68 -17.48
N ASN A 61 -15.28 -10.79 -16.78
CA ASN A 61 -15.58 -12.13 -17.27
C ASN A 61 -17.08 -12.33 -17.52
N ILE A 62 -17.95 -11.93 -16.59
CA ILE A 62 -19.41 -12.06 -16.70
C ILE A 62 -19.95 -11.38 -17.96
N THR A 63 -19.38 -10.23 -18.34
CA THR A 63 -19.88 -9.43 -19.47
C THR A 63 -19.25 -9.79 -20.81
N THR A 64 -18.01 -10.31 -20.80
CA THR A 64 -17.25 -10.53 -22.04
C THR A 64 -16.96 -11.99 -22.34
N SER A 65 -17.14 -12.88 -21.36
CA SER A 65 -16.67 -14.28 -21.37
C SER A 65 -15.16 -14.44 -21.59
N LYS A 66 -14.38 -13.36 -21.39
CA LYS A 66 -12.91 -13.36 -21.42
C LYS A 66 -12.35 -13.45 -20.03
N TYR A 67 -11.04 -13.67 -19.90
CA TYR A 67 -10.33 -13.87 -18.63
C TYR A 67 -9.53 -12.62 -18.25
N GLY A 68 -9.82 -12.06 -17.07
CA GLY A 68 -9.06 -10.96 -16.51
C GLY A 68 -7.73 -11.43 -15.92
N VAL A 69 -6.74 -10.55 -15.92
CA VAL A 69 -5.46 -10.70 -15.22
C VAL A 69 -5.50 -9.88 -13.94
N VAL A 70 -5.33 -10.55 -12.80
CA VAL A 70 -5.25 -9.92 -11.48
C VAL A 70 -3.80 -9.97 -10.99
N TYR A 71 -3.16 -8.81 -10.83
CA TYR A 71 -1.79 -8.74 -10.35
C TYR A 71 -1.70 -8.17 -8.94
N MET A 72 -0.75 -8.68 -8.14
CA MET A 72 -0.56 -8.26 -6.75
C MET A 72 0.77 -8.70 -6.18
N GLN A 73 1.16 -8.13 -5.05
CA GLN A 73 2.15 -8.72 -4.16
C GLN A 73 1.52 -9.93 -3.42
N ASN A 74 2.33 -10.92 -3.05
CA ASN A 74 1.84 -12.08 -2.28
C ASN A 74 1.20 -11.71 -0.93
N SER A 75 1.52 -10.55 -0.35
CA SER A 75 0.82 -10.03 0.82
C SER A 75 -0.67 -9.75 0.58
N GLY A 76 -1.05 -9.49 -0.67
CA GLY A 76 -2.43 -9.28 -1.09
C GLY A 76 -3.28 -10.55 -1.16
N LEU A 77 -2.66 -11.74 -1.08
CA LEU A 77 -3.39 -13.02 -1.07
C LEU A 77 -4.43 -13.07 0.06
N GLY A 78 -4.14 -12.51 1.22
CA GLY A 78 -5.12 -12.44 2.31
C GLY A 78 -6.39 -11.67 1.95
N ASN A 79 -6.27 -10.61 1.15
CA ASN A 79 -7.41 -9.76 0.73
C ASN A 79 -8.30 -10.43 -0.32
N ILE A 80 -7.78 -11.41 -1.07
CA ILE A 80 -8.56 -12.10 -2.10
C ILE A 80 -9.29 -13.35 -1.60
N VAL A 81 -8.99 -13.86 -0.40
CA VAL A 81 -9.56 -15.12 0.09
C VAL A 81 -11.07 -15.11 0.04
N ASN A 82 -11.71 -14.08 0.62
CA ASN A 82 -13.17 -14.02 0.62
C ASN A 82 -13.76 -13.88 -0.80
N PRO A 83 -13.40 -12.90 -1.64
CA PRO A 83 -14.00 -12.80 -2.98
C PRO A 83 -13.64 -13.99 -3.88
N LEU A 84 -12.52 -14.64 -3.67
CA LEU A 84 -12.18 -15.86 -4.40
C LEU A 84 -13.15 -16.99 -4.05
N LEU A 85 -13.32 -17.30 -2.75
CA LEU A 85 -14.10 -18.43 -2.29
C LEU A 85 -15.62 -18.19 -2.33
N SER A 86 -16.07 -16.92 -2.24
CA SER A 86 -17.51 -16.60 -2.17
C SER A 86 -18.06 -15.97 -3.45
N LEU A 87 -17.21 -15.66 -4.44
CA LEU A 87 -17.63 -15.14 -5.75
C LEU A 87 -17.09 -16.00 -6.89
N SER A 88 -15.76 -16.25 -6.96
CA SER A 88 -15.13 -16.86 -8.13
C SER A 88 -15.11 -18.39 -8.09
N ASP A 89 -15.24 -19.01 -6.92
CA ASP A 89 -15.14 -20.45 -6.72
C ASP A 89 -16.08 -21.27 -7.60
N GLU A 90 -15.65 -22.49 -7.97
CA GLU A 90 -16.40 -23.40 -8.84
C GLU A 90 -17.77 -23.80 -8.27
N LYS A 91 -17.94 -23.75 -6.94
CA LYS A 91 -19.19 -24.05 -6.24
C LYS A 91 -20.11 -22.83 -6.11
N VAL A 92 -19.66 -21.66 -6.58
CA VAL A 92 -20.43 -20.41 -6.52
C VAL A 92 -20.77 -19.95 -7.93
N TYR A 93 -19.93 -19.13 -8.58
CA TYR A 93 -20.19 -18.62 -9.92
C TYR A 93 -19.21 -19.13 -10.97
N LYS A 94 -18.19 -19.88 -10.57
CA LYS A 94 -17.20 -20.51 -11.44
C LYS A 94 -16.57 -19.52 -12.41
N ILE A 95 -15.97 -18.45 -11.87
CA ILE A 95 -15.38 -17.35 -12.63
C ILE A 95 -13.88 -17.47 -12.61
N PRO A 96 -13.22 -17.87 -13.70
CA PRO A 96 -11.79 -18.03 -13.75
C PRO A 96 -11.06 -16.71 -14.05
N MET A 97 -9.81 -16.62 -13.60
CA MET A 97 -8.89 -15.52 -13.90
C MET A 97 -7.44 -15.97 -13.82
N LEU A 98 -6.54 -15.20 -14.42
CA LEU A 98 -5.10 -15.37 -14.27
C LEU A 98 -4.59 -14.46 -13.17
N PHE A 99 -3.91 -15.04 -12.16
CA PHE A 99 -3.17 -14.26 -11.17
C PHE A 99 -1.71 -14.09 -11.57
N ILE A 100 -1.14 -12.89 -11.37
CA ILE A 100 0.30 -12.62 -11.46
C ILE A 100 0.73 -12.11 -10.09
N ILE A 101 1.52 -12.91 -9.36
CA ILE A 101 1.79 -12.70 -7.94
C ILE A 101 3.28 -12.49 -7.72
N GLY A 102 3.67 -11.29 -7.23
CA GLY A 102 5.04 -11.01 -6.82
C GLY A 102 5.41 -11.77 -5.54
N TYR A 103 6.43 -12.59 -5.60
CA TYR A 103 6.86 -13.50 -4.52
C TYR A 103 7.87 -12.84 -3.59
N ARG A 104 7.40 -11.92 -2.72
CA ARG A 104 8.23 -11.33 -1.67
C ARG A 104 8.47 -12.33 -0.55
N GLY A 105 9.66 -12.29 0.03
CA GLY A 105 10.05 -13.19 1.11
C GLY A 105 10.20 -14.65 0.68
N GLU A 106 10.54 -14.90 -0.59
CA GLU A 106 10.87 -16.27 -1.06
C GLU A 106 11.85 -16.94 -0.09
N PRO A 107 11.60 -18.18 0.36
CA PRO A 107 12.51 -18.90 1.25
C PRO A 107 13.95 -18.91 0.73
N ASN A 108 14.92 -18.66 1.63
CA ASN A 108 16.35 -18.56 1.36
C ASN A 108 16.78 -17.33 0.52
N VAL A 109 15.88 -16.40 0.24
CA VAL A 109 16.21 -15.11 -0.38
C VAL A 109 16.09 -14.01 0.67
N LYS A 110 17.11 -13.16 0.81
CA LYS A 110 17.09 -12.05 1.76
C LYS A 110 16.01 -11.05 1.37
N ASP A 111 15.09 -10.79 2.28
CA ASP A 111 14.04 -9.79 2.16
C ASP A 111 13.76 -9.13 3.51
N GLU A 112 12.82 -8.19 3.56
CA GLU A 112 12.45 -7.44 4.75
C GLU A 112 11.63 -8.29 5.74
N PRO A 113 11.70 -7.99 7.05
CA PRO A 113 11.03 -8.79 8.09
C PRO A 113 9.56 -9.07 7.84
N GLN A 114 8.79 -8.08 7.33
CA GLN A 114 7.37 -8.21 7.04
C GLN A 114 7.06 -9.18 5.89
N HIS A 115 8.04 -9.52 5.05
CA HIS A 115 7.86 -10.41 3.92
C HIS A 115 8.21 -11.88 4.23
N ILE A 116 8.99 -12.16 5.28
CA ILE A 116 9.49 -13.50 5.59
C ILE A 116 8.33 -14.50 5.71
N LYS A 117 7.38 -14.22 6.61
CA LYS A 117 6.24 -15.12 6.82
C LYS A 117 5.29 -15.17 5.63
N GLN A 118 5.13 -14.06 4.92
CA GLN A 118 4.35 -14.00 3.68
C GLN A 118 4.94 -14.94 2.61
N GLY A 119 6.26 -14.92 2.46
CA GLY A 119 6.96 -15.80 1.51
C GLY A 119 6.78 -17.28 1.85
N GLU A 120 6.98 -17.66 3.12
CA GLU A 120 6.78 -19.05 3.59
C GLU A 120 5.37 -19.56 3.29
N LEU A 121 4.36 -18.70 3.41
CA LEU A 121 2.95 -19.07 3.28
C LEU A 121 2.40 -18.95 1.85
N THR A 122 3.10 -18.32 0.93
CA THR A 122 2.56 -18.02 -0.42
C THR A 122 2.13 -19.29 -1.16
N LEU A 123 3.01 -20.25 -1.34
CA LEU A 123 2.68 -21.47 -2.06
C LEU A 123 1.71 -22.38 -1.27
N PRO A 124 1.90 -22.63 0.04
CA PRO A 124 0.92 -23.35 0.85
C PRO A 124 -0.49 -22.73 0.83
N LEU A 125 -0.60 -21.40 0.78
CA LEU A 125 -1.90 -20.73 0.70
C LEU A 125 -2.55 -20.95 -0.67
N LEU A 126 -1.79 -20.87 -1.77
CA LEU A 126 -2.30 -21.21 -3.09
C LEU A 126 -2.79 -22.66 -3.18
N ASP A 127 -2.02 -23.61 -2.59
CA ASP A 127 -2.43 -25.01 -2.50
C ASP A 127 -3.75 -25.15 -1.69
N THR A 128 -3.87 -24.46 -0.55
CA THR A 128 -5.05 -24.49 0.31
C THR A 128 -6.29 -23.90 -0.39
N LEU A 129 -6.09 -22.88 -1.21
CA LEU A 129 -7.13 -22.24 -2.02
C LEU A 129 -7.42 -22.98 -3.32
N GLU A 130 -6.78 -24.13 -3.55
CA GLU A 130 -6.87 -24.94 -4.77
C GLU A 130 -6.55 -24.15 -6.05
N ILE A 131 -5.71 -23.10 -5.94
CA ILE A 131 -5.21 -22.33 -7.08
C ILE A 131 -3.95 -22.99 -7.61
N LYS A 132 -4.05 -23.59 -8.80
CA LYS A 132 -2.88 -24.08 -9.51
C LYS A 132 -1.91 -22.95 -9.82
N TYR A 133 -0.61 -23.17 -9.66
CA TYR A 133 0.38 -22.13 -9.96
C TYR A 133 1.58 -22.68 -10.72
N LEU A 134 2.25 -21.78 -11.43
CA LEU A 134 3.55 -21.97 -12.04
C LEU A 134 4.50 -20.89 -11.54
N ILE A 135 5.75 -21.26 -11.27
CA ILE A 135 6.80 -20.26 -11.04
C ILE A 135 7.22 -19.72 -12.41
N LEU A 136 7.15 -18.40 -12.59
CA LEU A 136 7.49 -17.75 -13.85
C LEU A 136 8.95 -18.03 -14.23
N SER A 137 9.18 -18.42 -15.47
CA SER A 137 10.49 -18.80 -16.01
C SER A 137 10.72 -18.20 -17.40
N GLU A 138 11.88 -18.46 -17.99
CA GLU A 138 12.24 -18.05 -19.35
C GLU A 138 11.28 -18.63 -20.41
N ASP A 139 10.65 -19.77 -20.14
CA ASP A 139 9.62 -20.39 -20.99
C ASP A 139 8.23 -19.76 -20.84
N TYR A 140 8.16 -18.48 -20.45
CA TYR A 140 6.90 -17.79 -20.14
C TYR A 140 5.86 -17.86 -21.26
N GLN A 141 6.26 -17.91 -22.52
CA GLN A 141 5.32 -18.06 -23.64
C GLN A 141 4.53 -19.38 -23.53
N LYS A 142 5.20 -20.48 -23.22
CA LYS A 142 4.54 -21.77 -23.01
C LYS A 142 3.71 -21.77 -21.74
N GLN A 143 4.21 -21.10 -20.68
CA GLN A 143 3.49 -20.99 -19.41
C GLN A 143 2.20 -20.19 -19.57
N ILE A 144 2.21 -19.05 -20.28
CA ILE A 144 1.01 -18.25 -20.55
C ILE A 144 -0.01 -19.04 -21.39
N LYS A 145 0.46 -19.71 -22.45
CA LYS A 145 -0.43 -20.57 -23.24
C LYS A 145 -1.03 -21.69 -22.39
N TYR A 146 -0.22 -22.33 -21.55
CA TYR A 146 -0.72 -23.34 -20.63
C TYR A 146 -1.77 -22.77 -19.65
N CYS A 147 -1.56 -21.58 -19.11
CA CYS A 147 -2.54 -20.91 -18.25
C CYS A 147 -3.87 -20.69 -18.98
N TYR A 148 -3.83 -20.21 -20.22
CA TYR A 148 -5.03 -20.02 -21.02
C TYR A 148 -5.77 -21.35 -21.28
N ASP A 149 -5.04 -22.38 -21.71
CA ASP A 149 -5.61 -23.69 -22.00
C ASP A 149 -6.19 -24.34 -20.72
N TYR A 150 -5.50 -24.20 -19.58
CA TYR A 150 -5.99 -24.67 -18.28
C TYR A 150 -7.29 -23.99 -17.88
N ILE A 151 -7.36 -22.67 -17.93
CA ILE A 151 -8.57 -21.90 -17.61
C ILE A 151 -9.71 -22.35 -18.53
N LYS A 152 -9.46 -22.42 -19.82
CA LYS A 152 -10.47 -22.82 -20.82
C LYS A 152 -11.02 -24.23 -20.62
N GLN A 153 -10.19 -25.15 -20.11
CA GLN A 153 -10.60 -26.56 -19.88
C GLN A 153 -11.31 -26.75 -18.54
N THR A 154 -10.96 -25.96 -17.53
CA THR A 154 -11.39 -26.23 -16.14
C THR A 154 -12.34 -25.18 -15.58
N ASP A 155 -12.37 -23.97 -16.17
CA ASP A 155 -12.95 -22.76 -15.59
C ASP A 155 -12.46 -22.46 -14.16
N LYS A 156 -11.19 -22.79 -13.86
CA LYS A 156 -10.57 -22.51 -12.56
C LYS A 156 -9.49 -21.44 -12.68
N PRO A 157 -9.26 -20.64 -11.64
CA PRO A 157 -8.16 -19.69 -11.62
C PRO A 157 -6.80 -20.43 -11.63
N ILE A 158 -5.78 -19.72 -12.14
CA ILE A 158 -4.39 -20.18 -12.13
C ILE A 158 -3.47 -19.00 -11.84
N ALA A 159 -2.29 -19.24 -11.26
CA ALA A 159 -1.35 -18.20 -10.91
C ALA A 159 0.03 -18.38 -11.59
N LEU A 160 0.61 -17.26 -12.02
CA LEU A 160 2.05 -17.13 -12.30
C LEU A 160 2.69 -16.42 -11.10
N VAL A 161 3.58 -17.13 -10.42
CA VAL A 161 4.33 -16.64 -9.26
C VAL A 161 5.66 -16.08 -9.72
N VAL A 162 5.88 -14.79 -9.51
CA VAL A 162 7.00 -14.03 -10.06
C VAL A 162 8.05 -13.79 -8.98
N LYS A 163 9.25 -14.35 -9.19
CA LYS A 163 10.39 -14.17 -8.30
C LYS A 163 11.06 -12.81 -8.47
N LYS A 164 11.93 -12.48 -7.52
CA LYS A 164 12.77 -11.29 -7.59
C LYS A 164 13.62 -11.31 -8.88
N ASP A 165 13.81 -10.15 -9.48
CA ASP A 165 14.62 -9.92 -10.69
C ASP A 165 14.16 -10.74 -11.92
N SER A 166 12.86 -11.08 -12.01
CA SER A 166 12.29 -11.77 -13.16
C SER A 166 12.17 -10.88 -14.40
N PHE A 167 11.89 -9.59 -14.22
CA PHE A 167 11.71 -8.65 -15.34
C PHE A 167 12.90 -7.73 -15.53
N SER A 168 13.27 -7.49 -16.79
CA SER A 168 14.24 -6.46 -17.16
C SER A 168 13.61 -5.06 -17.06
N LYS A 169 14.45 -4.05 -16.85
CA LYS A 169 14.02 -2.65 -16.69
C LYS A 169 13.16 -2.17 -17.86
N TYR A 170 11.99 -1.61 -17.54
CA TYR A 170 11.10 -0.93 -18.48
C TYR A 170 11.36 0.59 -18.43
N ASN A 171 11.66 1.19 -19.58
CA ASN A 171 12.07 2.61 -19.65
C ASN A 171 10.84 3.53 -19.77
N LYS A 172 10.05 3.61 -18.71
CA LYS A 172 9.03 4.64 -18.54
C LYS A 172 9.19 5.30 -17.20
N GLU A 173 9.18 6.61 -17.19
CA GLU A 173 9.08 7.42 -15.99
C GLU A 173 7.74 8.14 -16.01
N PHE A 174 7.04 8.18 -14.88
CA PHE A 174 5.87 9.04 -14.73
C PHE A 174 6.33 10.46 -14.50
N ASP A 175 5.76 11.40 -15.25
CA ASP A 175 6.02 12.82 -15.05
C ASP A 175 5.18 13.34 -13.87
N ASN A 176 5.68 13.07 -12.67
CA ASN A 176 5.08 13.54 -11.42
C ASN A 176 5.73 14.87 -10.96
N ASN A 177 6.06 15.75 -11.92
CA ASN A 177 6.87 16.95 -11.72
C ASN A 177 6.08 18.15 -11.21
N ASN A 178 5.42 18.07 -10.06
CA ASN A 178 5.03 19.28 -9.36
C ASN A 178 6.17 19.72 -8.41
N THR A 179 7.22 20.28 -8.98
CA THR A 179 8.45 20.70 -8.27
C THR A 179 8.22 21.87 -7.31
N ASN A 180 7.07 22.53 -7.39
CA ASN A 180 6.72 23.68 -6.53
C ASN A 180 6.13 23.26 -5.18
N LEU A 181 5.77 21.98 -5.00
CA LEU A 181 5.26 21.47 -3.75
C LEU A 181 6.39 21.09 -2.78
N LEU A 182 6.09 21.07 -1.50
CA LEU A 182 6.99 20.52 -0.46
C LEU A 182 7.44 19.11 -0.83
N SER A 183 8.66 18.76 -0.46
CA SER A 183 9.02 17.35 -0.39
C SER A 183 8.30 16.68 0.78
N ARG A 184 8.07 15.37 0.70
CA ARG A 184 7.51 14.60 1.83
C ARG A 184 8.43 14.71 3.05
N GLU A 185 9.75 14.64 2.85
CA GLU A 185 10.75 14.73 3.91
C GLU A 185 10.68 16.10 4.62
N ASP A 186 10.53 17.22 3.89
CA ASP A 186 10.36 18.55 4.48
C ASP A 186 9.05 18.67 5.25
N ALA A 187 7.97 18.13 4.72
CA ALA A 187 6.67 18.10 5.41
C ALA A 187 6.75 17.30 6.71
N LEU A 188 7.38 16.11 6.69
CA LEU A 188 7.58 15.28 7.87
C LEU A 188 8.49 15.94 8.90
N ASN A 189 9.58 16.60 8.47
CA ASN A 189 10.43 17.36 9.36
C ASN A 189 9.65 18.49 10.05
N THR A 190 8.84 19.24 9.27
CA THR A 190 7.99 20.28 9.84
C THR A 190 6.97 19.73 10.84
N ILE A 191 6.37 18.56 10.57
CA ILE A 191 5.49 17.89 11.54
C ILE A 191 6.25 17.59 12.82
N ILE A 192 7.40 16.90 12.72
CA ILE A 192 8.19 16.44 13.86
C ILE A 192 8.65 17.61 14.74
N ASP A 193 9.09 18.72 14.12
CA ASP A 193 9.56 19.90 14.83
C ASP A 193 8.44 20.64 15.60
N ASN A 194 7.18 20.44 15.18
CA ASN A 194 6.00 21.05 15.82
C ASN A 194 5.25 20.11 16.76
N LEU A 195 5.72 18.87 16.98
CA LEU A 195 5.17 17.96 17.98
C LEU A 195 5.77 18.22 19.37
N GLY A 196 4.99 17.96 20.40
CA GLY A 196 5.45 18.00 21.79
C GLY A 196 6.15 16.70 22.21
N GLN A 197 6.89 16.75 23.31
CA GLN A 197 7.60 15.57 23.86
C GLN A 197 6.69 14.38 24.22
N ASN A 198 5.40 14.64 24.41
CA ASN A 198 4.38 13.65 24.75
C ASN A 198 3.41 13.37 23.61
N ASP A 199 3.67 13.86 22.41
CA ASP A 199 2.93 13.51 21.21
C ASP A 199 3.58 12.27 20.57
N PHE A 200 2.76 11.38 20.02
CA PHE A 200 3.20 10.12 19.44
C PHE A 200 2.82 10.06 17.96
N ILE A 201 3.66 9.46 17.16
CA ILE A 201 3.43 9.21 15.72
C ILE A 201 3.11 7.74 15.49
N VAL A 202 2.11 7.48 14.64
CA VAL A 202 1.86 6.18 14.01
C VAL A 202 1.86 6.42 12.50
N SER A 203 2.87 5.94 11.80
CA SER A 203 3.05 6.22 10.38
C SER A 203 2.73 5.04 9.48
N THR A 204 2.29 5.36 8.25
CA THR A 204 2.10 4.37 7.19
C THR A 204 3.41 3.72 6.78
N THR A 205 3.33 2.51 6.22
CA THR A 205 4.49 1.77 5.71
C THR A 205 5.18 2.49 4.53
N GLY A 206 6.37 2.06 4.20
CA GLY A 206 7.11 2.51 3.03
C GLY A 206 8.06 3.68 3.31
N LYS A 207 8.14 4.63 2.39
CA LYS A 207 9.11 5.73 2.47
C LYS A 207 8.81 6.70 3.63
N THR A 208 7.54 6.94 3.96
CA THR A 208 7.13 7.79 5.07
C THR A 208 7.75 7.35 6.40
N SER A 209 7.61 6.08 6.76
CA SER A 209 8.23 5.52 7.97
C SER A 209 9.76 5.64 7.95
N ARG A 210 10.37 5.43 6.79
CA ARG A 210 11.83 5.50 6.63
C ARG A 210 12.35 6.92 6.77
N GLU A 211 11.66 7.90 6.20
CA GLU A 211 12.02 9.32 6.33
C GLU A 211 11.86 9.81 7.77
N ILE A 212 10.78 9.44 8.48
CA ILE A 212 10.63 9.76 9.91
C ILE A 212 11.82 9.20 10.72
N PHE A 213 12.19 7.94 10.46
CA PHE A 213 13.32 7.33 11.13
C PHE A 213 14.61 8.14 10.92
N GLU A 214 14.95 8.46 9.68
CA GLU A 214 16.18 9.21 9.39
C GLU A 214 16.14 10.66 9.87
N ILE A 215 14.98 11.32 9.88
CA ILE A 215 14.83 12.65 10.47
C ILE A 215 15.16 12.61 11.98
N ARG A 216 14.69 11.59 12.69
CA ARG A 216 15.04 11.42 14.13
C ARG A 216 16.52 11.17 14.32
N GLU A 217 17.14 10.29 13.53
CA GLU A 217 18.61 10.06 13.57
C GLU A 217 19.38 11.36 13.31
N LYS A 218 19.02 12.10 12.26
CA LYS A 218 19.68 13.37 11.92
C LYS A 218 19.58 14.42 13.02
N ASN A 219 18.46 14.44 13.74
CA ASN A 219 18.21 15.36 14.85
C ASN A 219 18.72 14.82 16.20
N ASN A 220 19.46 13.70 16.23
CA ASN A 220 19.90 13.01 17.44
C ASN A 220 18.75 12.76 18.45
N SER A 221 17.55 12.49 17.93
CA SER A 221 16.36 12.22 18.73
C SER A 221 16.10 10.73 18.81
N ASN A 222 15.47 10.27 19.91
CA ASN A 222 15.09 8.87 20.03
C ASN A 222 13.79 8.57 19.25
N HIS A 223 13.55 7.28 19.02
CA HIS A 223 12.39 6.77 18.26
C HIS A 223 11.24 6.31 19.13
N SER A 224 11.31 6.48 20.45
CA SER A 224 10.33 5.90 21.38
C SER A 224 8.92 6.48 21.27
N ASN A 225 8.77 7.63 20.62
CA ASN A 225 7.48 8.25 20.32
C ASN A 225 6.91 7.83 18.97
N ASP A 226 7.62 7.02 18.17
CA ASP A 226 7.26 6.75 16.80
C ASP A 226 6.97 5.25 16.60
N PHE A 227 5.75 4.90 16.20
CA PHE A 227 5.39 3.57 15.72
C PHE A 227 5.43 3.56 14.20
N LEU A 228 6.56 3.12 13.65
CA LEU A 228 6.84 3.11 12.21
C LEU A 228 6.44 1.77 11.62
N THR A 229 5.28 1.71 10.93
CA THR A 229 4.82 0.45 10.36
C THR A 229 5.73 0.00 9.20
N VAL A 230 6.06 -1.28 9.16
CA VAL A 230 6.91 -1.87 8.11
C VAL A 230 6.08 -2.54 7.00
N GLY A 231 4.81 -2.81 7.25
CA GLY A 231 3.87 -3.45 6.34
C GLY A 231 2.43 -3.07 6.67
N SER A 232 1.47 -3.91 6.31
CA SER A 232 0.04 -3.72 6.63
C SER A 232 -0.52 -2.40 6.05
N MET A 233 -0.22 -2.11 4.80
CA MET A 233 -0.72 -0.93 4.10
C MET A 233 -2.24 -0.83 4.21
N GLY A 234 -2.77 0.38 4.40
CA GLY A 234 -4.20 0.64 4.55
C GLY A 234 -4.73 0.51 5.99
N HIS A 235 -3.93 0.05 6.96
CA HIS A 235 -4.39 -0.16 8.35
C HIS A 235 -3.85 0.87 9.35
N THR A 236 -3.10 1.86 8.90
CA THR A 236 -2.45 2.87 9.77
C THR A 236 -3.46 3.61 10.63
N SER A 237 -4.55 4.08 10.03
CA SER A 237 -5.61 4.80 10.75
C SER A 237 -6.28 3.94 11.83
N SER A 238 -6.55 2.68 11.54
CA SER A 238 -7.14 1.74 12.51
C SER A 238 -6.19 1.42 13.65
N LEU A 239 -4.89 1.25 13.36
CA LEU A 239 -3.85 1.03 14.37
C LEU A 239 -3.71 2.25 15.29
N ALA A 240 -3.57 3.45 14.71
CA ALA A 240 -3.47 4.69 15.46
C ALA A 240 -4.71 4.94 16.33
N PHE A 241 -5.90 4.65 15.78
CA PHE A 241 -7.15 4.72 16.53
C PHE A 241 -7.13 3.77 17.73
N GLY A 242 -6.77 2.49 17.53
CA GLY A 242 -6.68 1.51 18.62
C GLY A 242 -5.72 1.95 19.74
N ILE A 243 -4.58 2.57 19.40
CA ILE A 243 -3.65 3.15 20.37
C ILE A 243 -4.30 4.34 21.10
N SER A 244 -4.97 5.24 20.38
CA SER A 244 -5.57 6.44 20.93
C SER A 244 -6.66 6.18 21.99
N LEU A 245 -7.32 5.03 21.94
CA LEU A 245 -8.37 4.65 22.89
C LEU A 245 -7.85 4.47 24.32
N ASN A 246 -6.57 4.10 24.48
CA ASN A 246 -5.97 3.68 25.73
C ASN A 246 -4.91 4.65 26.27
N THR A 247 -4.91 5.89 25.79
CA THR A 247 -4.04 6.96 26.29
C THR A 247 -4.75 8.31 26.16
N ASN A 248 -4.27 9.30 26.93
CA ASN A 248 -4.69 10.70 26.80
C ASN A 248 -3.67 11.54 26.00
N LYS A 249 -2.58 10.93 25.52
CA LYS A 249 -1.59 11.59 24.69
C LYS A 249 -2.08 11.70 23.25
N ASN A 250 -1.68 12.77 22.54
CA ASN A 250 -2.02 12.88 21.14
C ASN A 250 -1.34 11.78 20.31
N ILE A 251 -2.11 11.13 19.49
CA ILE A 251 -1.65 10.11 18.54
C ILE A 251 -1.82 10.67 17.13
N PHE A 252 -0.71 11.05 16.51
CA PHE A 252 -0.66 11.56 15.16
C PHE A 252 -0.56 10.39 14.17
N CYS A 253 -1.66 10.09 13.52
CA CYS A 253 -1.72 9.13 12.42
C CYS A 253 -1.22 9.83 11.15
N ILE A 254 -0.04 9.45 10.67
CA ILE A 254 0.52 9.94 9.40
C ILE A 254 0.31 8.86 8.35
N ASP A 255 -0.67 9.08 7.47
CA ASP A 255 -1.06 8.13 6.43
C ASP A 255 -0.60 8.62 5.04
N GLY A 256 -0.64 7.74 4.04
CA GLY A 256 -0.37 8.05 2.65
C GLY A 256 -1.63 7.88 1.79
N ASP A 257 -1.70 8.56 0.66
CA ASP A 257 -2.86 8.52 -0.23
C ASP A 257 -3.22 7.11 -0.72
N GLY A 258 -2.24 6.30 -1.13
CA GLY A 258 -2.49 4.91 -1.51
C GLY A 258 -2.99 4.05 -0.35
N SER A 259 -2.46 4.26 0.86
CA SER A 259 -2.89 3.59 2.09
C SER A 259 -4.31 4.01 2.49
N PHE A 260 -4.61 5.30 2.43
CA PHE A 260 -5.95 5.85 2.68
C PHE A 260 -6.98 5.24 1.71
N ILE A 261 -6.70 5.23 0.41
CA ILE A 261 -7.59 4.69 -0.62
C ILE A 261 -7.84 3.19 -0.40
N MET A 262 -6.82 2.44 0.03
CA MET A 262 -6.90 0.98 0.18
C MET A 262 -8.00 0.56 1.17
N HIS A 263 -8.14 1.26 2.30
CA HIS A 263 -9.09 0.94 3.35
C HIS A 263 -9.73 2.18 4.00
N MET A 264 -10.15 3.18 3.20
CA MET A 264 -10.69 4.44 3.71
C MET A 264 -11.91 4.27 4.63
N GLY A 265 -12.69 3.20 4.50
CA GLY A 265 -13.78 2.87 5.41
C GLY A 265 -13.32 2.65 6.85
N GLY A 266 -12.09 2.17 7.07
CA GLY A 266 -11.49 2.04 8.40
C GLY A 266 -11.31 3.38 9.11
N LEU A 267 -10.92 4.44 8.37
CA LEU A 267 -10.83 5.79 8.90
C LEU A 267 -12.21 6.37 9.27
N ALA A 268 -13.24 6.08 8.46
CA ALA A 268 -14.61 6.50 8.78
C ALA A 268 -15.07 5.91 10.14
N VAL A 269 -14.81 4.63 10.38
CA VAL A 269 -15.09 4.00 11.68
C VAL A 269 -14.25 4.62 12.80
N ALA A 270 -12.96 4.85 12.54
CA ALA A 270 -12.04 5.43 13.51
C ALA A 270 -12.55 6.81 13.97
N ILE A 271 -12.84 7.74 13.06
CA ILE A 271 -13.19 9.12 13.42
C ILE A 271 -14.56 9.22 14.14
N GLN A 272 -15.50 8.32 13.85
CA GLN A 272 -16.78 8.28 14.55
C GLN A 272 -16.62 7.91 16.04
N ASN A 273 -15.62 7.08 16.36
CA ASN A 273 -15.39 6.53 17.68
C ASN A 273 -14.16 7.12 18.41
N ALA A 274 -13.37 7.93 17.72
CA ALA A 274 -12.13 8.48 18.27
C ALA A 274 -12.38 9.54 19.34
N LYS A 275 -11.50 9.53 20.35
CA LYS A 275 -11.35 10.61 21.32
C LYS A 275 -10.66 11.83 20.68
N ASP A 276 -10.59 12.92 21.39
CA ASP A 276 -9.99 14.18 20.94
C ASP A 276 -8.48 14.10 20.66
N ASN A 277 -7.84 13.09 21.17
CA ASN A 277 -6.40 12.82 21.03
C ASN A 277 -6.00 12.11 19.73
N PHE A 278 -6.94 11.63 18.94
CA PHE A 278 -6.67 11.07 17.59
C PHE A 278 -6.51 12.21 16.58
N LYS A 279 -5.32 12.32 15.99
CA LYS A 279 -4.93 13.37 15.04
C LYS A 279 -4.60 12.73 13.70
N TYR A 280 -5.26 13.12 12.62
CA TYR A 280 -5.08 12.51 11.30
C TYR A 280 -4.38 13.47 10.33
N ILE A 281 -3.31 13.00 9.72
CA ILE A 281 -2.53 13.70 8.69
C ILE A 281 -2.40 12.78 7.48
N LEU A 282 -2.78 13.24 6.30
CA LEU A 282 -2.66 12.54 5.04
C LEU A 282 -1.57 13.18 4.18
N ILE A 283 -0.54 12.42 3.87
CA ILE A 283 0.48 12.80 2.89
C ILE A 283 -0.01 12.38 1.51
N ASN A 284 -0.26 13.34 0.64
CA ASN A 284 -0.75 13.10 -0.72
C ASN A 284 0.32 13.46 -1.75
N ASN A 285 0.94 12.46 -2.35
CA ASN A 285 1.85 12.62 -3.47
C ASN A 285 1.26 12.15 -4.81
N GLY A 286 0.02 11.65 -4.82
CA GLY A 286 -0.71 11.20 -6.00
C GLY A 286 -0.17 9.94 -6.66
N CYS A 287 0.73 9.18 -5.99
CA CYS A 287 1.32 8.00 -6.62
C CYS A 287 1.79 6.92 -5.64
N HIS A 288 1.90 5.69 -6.16
CA HIS A 288 2.52 4.55 -5.50
C HIS A 288 4.05 4.58 -5.64
N GLU A 289 4.69 5.59 -5.05
CA GLU A 289 6.12 5.90 -5.26
C GLU A 289 7.06 4.73 -4.91
N SER A 290 6.76 3.94 -3.89
CA SER A 290 7.62 2.84 -3.42
C SER A 290 7.63 1.62 -4.36
N VAL A 291 6.68 1.53 -5.28
CA VAL A 291 6.49 0.37 -6.18
C VAL A 291 6.54 0.72 -7.66
N GLY A 292 6.91 1.95 -8.04
CA GLY A 292 7.11 2.32 -9.44
C GLY A 292 6.66 3.74 -9.78
N GLY A 293 5.89 4.40 -8.91
CA GLY A 293 5.39 5.75 -9.12
C GLY A 293 4.11 5.81 -9.94
N GLU A 294 3.40 4.69 -10.08
CA GLU A 294 2.09 4.66 -10.73
C GLU A 294 1.10 5.55 -10.01
N PRO A 295 0.21 6.26 -10.75
CA PRO A 295 -0.70 7.21 -10.14
C PRO A 295 -1.72 6.53 -9.23
N THR A 296 -2.04 7.17 -8.10
CA THR A 296 -3.26 6.91 -7.34
C THR A 296 -4.41 7.77 -7.89
N ILE A 297 -5.63 7.50 -7.43
CA ILE A 297 -6.79 8.36 -7.76
C ILE A 297 -6.91 9.58 -6.84
N ALA A 298 -5.93 9.84 -5.97
CA ALA A 298 -6.04 10.85 -4.92
C ALA A 298 -6.31 12.28 -5.43
N TYR A 299 -5.74 12.63 -6.59
CA TYR A 299 -6.03 13.93 -7.23
C TYR A 299 -7.31 13.94 -8.07
N ASN A 300 -7.97 12.80 -8.25
CA ASN A 300 -9.21 12.67 -9.04
C ASN A 300 -10.47 12.63 -8.15
N ILE A 301 -10.29 12.57 -6.82
CA ILE A 301 -11.37 12.54 -5.84
C ILE A 301 -11.32 13.77 -4.93
N ASP A 302 -12.45 14.19 -4.40
CA ASP A 302 -12.54 15.29 -3.45
C ASP A 302 -12.28 14.79 -2.02
N ILE A 303 -10.99 14.69 -1.65
CA ILE A 303 -10.57 14.19 -0.33
C ILE A 303 -11.14 15.04 0.80
N GLU A 304 -11.28 16.37 0.63
CA GLU A 304 -11.85 17.23 1.65
C GLU A 304 -13.28 16.83 1.98
N LYS A 305 -14.14 16.71 0.96
CA LYS A 305 -15.54 16.29 1.16
C LYS A 305 -15.65 14.87 1.72
N ILE A 306 -14.79 13.96 1.31
CA ILE A 306 -14.76 12.60 1.85
C ILE A 306 -14.44 12.62 3.34
N LEU A 307 -13.42 13.34 3.77
CA LEU A 307 -13.03 13.44 5.17
C LEU A 307 -14.10 14.16 6.01
N LEU A 308 -14.68 15.23 5.49
CA LEU A 308 -15.84 15.88 6.14
C LEU A 308 -17.02 14.93 6.29
N GLY A 309 -17.31 14.14 5.23
CA GLY A 309 -18.36 13.12 5.25
C GLY A 309 -18.10 11.99 6.26
N PHE A 310 -16.85 11.66 6.57
CA PHE A 310 -16.50 10.72 7.64
C PHE A 310 -16.74 11.28 9.06
N GLY A 311 -16.85 12.61 9.20
CA GLY A 311 -17.14 13.26 10.48
C GLY A 311 -16.00 14.11 11.02
N PHE A 312 -14.98 14.39 10.23
CA PHE A 312 -14.05 15.47 10.57
C PHE A 312 -14.80 16.81 10.58
N LYS A 313 -14.52 17.65 11.56
CA LYS A 313 -15.16 18.97 11.69
C LYS A 313 -14.54 20.00 10.75
N ARG A 314 -13.26 19.80 10.41
CA ARG A 314 -12.50 20.66 9.52
C ARG A 314 -11.37 19.88 8.87
N VAL A 315 -11.10 20.23 7.62
CA VAL A 315 -9.98 19.69 6.83
C VAL A 315 -9.13 20.86 6.36
N TYR A 316 -7.83 20.77 6.55
CA TYR A 316 -6.86 21.70 5.99
C TYR A 316 -6.17 21.02 4.81
N ILE A 317 -6.20 21.64 3.64
CA ILE A 317 -5.40 21.25 2.49
C ILE A 317 -4.22 22.21 2.41
N VAL A 318 -3.00 21.70 2.56
CA VAL A 318 -1.79 22.51 2.63
C VAL A 318 -0.72 22.01 1.66
N ASP A 319 0.14 22.89 1.18
CA ASP A 319 1.22 22.61 0.24
C ASP A 319 2.53 23.35 0.56
N ASN A 320 2.54 24.09 1.68
CA ASN A 320 3.68 24.87 2.15
C ASN A 320 3.85 24.78 3.67
N ASN A 321 5.06 25.07 4.16
CA ASN A 321 5.39 24.94 5.58
C ASN A 321 4.62 25.90 6.49
N LYS A 322 4.34 27.11 6.05
CA LYS A 322 3.66 28.12 6.88
C LYS A 322 2.24 27.68 7.22
N ASP A 323 1.49 27.23 6.22
CA ASP A 323 0.12 26.77 6.41
C ASP A 323 0.10 25.43 7.17
N LEU A 324 1.08 24.56 6.93
CA LEU A 324 1.23 23.31 7.67
C LEU A 324 1.45 23.55 9.17
N ILE A 325 2.35 24.45 9.55
CA ILE A 325 2.59 24.80 10.96
C ILE A 325 1.29 25.29 11.62
N SER A 326 0.60 26.23 10.96
CA SER A 326 -0.66 26.79 11.46
C SER A 326 -1.75 25.71 11.63
N ALA A 327 -1.82 24.76 10.68
CA ALA A 327 -2.78 23.66 10.73
C ALA A 327 -2.46 22.66 11.87
N ILE A 328 -1.18 22.34 12.10
CA ILE A 328 -0.76 21.49 13.21
C ILE A 328 -1.07 22.13 14.57
N GLU A 329 -0.74 23.40 14.74
CA GLU A 329 -1.05 24.14 15.97
C GLU A 329 -2.56 24.15 16.27
N TYR A 330 -3.38 24.32 15.24
CA TYR A 330 -4.83 24.25 15.38
C TYR A 330 -5.31 22.85 15.70
N GLN A 331 -4.80 21.83 15.01
CA GLN A 331 -5.16 20.42 15.20
C GLN A 331 -4.82 19.94 16.63
N LYS A 332 -3.69 20.36 17.20
CA LYS A 332 -3.30 20.00 18.57
C LYS A 332 -4.32 20.43 19.61
N LYS A 333 -4.97 21.57 19.41
CA LYS A 333 -5.94 22.20 20.33
C LYS A 333 -7.39 21.76 20.07
N ASN A 334 -7.67 21.16 18.92
CA ASN A 334 -9.01 20.87 18.47
C ASN A 334 -9.17 19.39 18.08
N SER A 335 -10.39 18.88 18.28
CA SER A 335 -10.75 17.50 17.92
C SER A 335 -11.29 17.40 16.50
N LYS A 336 -11.15 16.20 15.92
CA LYS A 336 -11.71 15.84 14.60
C LYS A 336 -11.28 16.81 13.49
N ILE A 337 -9.99 17.16 13.49
CA ILE A 337 -9.36 17.96 12.44
C ILE A 337 -8.48 17.03 11.59
N ALA A 338 -8.61 17.08 10.28
CA ALA A 338 -7.70 16.43 9.35
C ALA A 338 -6.79 17.45 8.68
N ILE A 339 -5.57 17.04 8.37
CA ILE A 339 -4.64 17.80 7.54
C ILE A 339 -4.28 16.93 6.33
N VAL A 340 -4.45 17.46 5.13
CA VAL A 340 -4.02 16.86 3.86
C VAL A 340 -2.85 17.68 3.35
N ILE A 341 -1.69 17.07 3.19
CA ILE A 341 -0.49 17.74 2.73
C ILE A 341 -0.20 17.27 1.31
N ASN A 342 -0.34 18.16 0.34
CA ASN A 342 0.06 17.88 -1.02
C ASN A 342 1.59 18.03 -1.14
N VAL A 343 2.26 16.95 -1.52
CA VAL A 343 3.73 16.91 -1.64
C VAL A 343 4.12 16.46 -3.05
N ASN A 344 5.36 16.78 -3.45
CA ASN A 344 5.90 16.23 -4.68
C ASN A 344 6.16 14.70 -4.56
N ALA A 345 6.19 14.03 -5.69
CA ALA A 345 6.36 12.56 -5.75
C ALA A 345 7.84 12.11 -5.73
N LYS A 346 8.74 12.94 -5.21
CA LYS A 346 10.18 12.65 -5.20
C LYS A 346 10.67 12.35 -3.80
N SER A 347 11.44 11.27 -3.67
CA SER A 347 12.27 11.00 -2.49
C SER A 347 13.75 11.01 -2.89
N ARG A 348 14.63 11.30 -1.94
CA ARG A 348 16.06 11.20 -2.18
C ARG A 348 16.47 9.74 -2.44
N LYS A 349 17.49 9.57 -3.29
CA LYS A 349 17.92 8.24 -3.77
C LYS A 349 18.62 7.40 -2.69
N ASP A 350 19.23 8.05 -1.72
CA ASP A 350 20.01 7.47 -0.63
C ASP A 350 19.19 7.17 0.63
N LEU A 351 17.85 7.31 0.58
CA LEU A 351 16.97 7.00 1.70
C LEU A 351 17.16 5.57 2.18
N GLY A 352 17.70 5.44 3.39
CA GLY A 352 18.00 4.18 4.05
C GLY A 352 16.76 3.44 4.57
N ARG A 353 16.99 2.49 5.45
CA ARG A 353 15.96 1.74 6.18
C ARG A 353 16.25 1.82 7.66
N PRO A 354 15.25 1.70 8.55
CA PRO A 354 15.49 1.60 9.97
C PRO A 354 16.53 0.54 10.30
N THR A 355 17.49 0.92 11.13
CA THR A 355 18.60 0.04 11.57
C THR A 355 18.21 -0.83 12.76
N THR A 356 17.10 -0.52 13.41
CA THR A 356 16.52 -1.24 14.55
C THR A 356 15.44 -2.21 14.09
N THR A 357 15.22 -3.28 14.87
CA THR A 357 14.18 -4.27 14.55
C THR A 357 12.77 -3.74 14.85
N PRO A 358 11.73 -4.18 14.12
CA PRO A 358 10.35 -3.81 14.44
C PRO A 358 9.92 -4.20 15.86
N ILE A 359 10.44 -5.31 16.40
CA ILE A 359 10.16 -5.77 17.77
C ILE A 359 10.71 -4.77 18.76
N TYR A 360 11.99 -4.39 18.63
CA TYR A 360 12.64 -3.41 19.49
C TYR A 360 11.90 -2.06 19.44
N ASN A 361 11.57 -1.56 18.25
CA ASN A 361 10.83 -0.29 18.10
C ASN A 361 9.46 -0.34 18.78
N LYS A 362 8.73 -1.46 18.65
CA LYS A 362 7.47 -1.65 19.36
C LYS A 362 7.64 -1.61 20.88
N GLU A 363 8.68 -2.26 21.40
CA GLU A 363 8.94 -2.31 22.86
C GLU A 363 9.29 -0.93 23.41
N GLN A 364 10.12 -0.17 22.72
CA GLN A 364 10.46 1.21 23.10
C GLN A 364 9.22 2.13 23.08
N PHE A 365 8.38 2.00 22.06
CA PHE A 365 7.12 2.75 21.98
C PHE A 365 6.16 2.37 23.12
N GLN A 366 6.02 1.08 23.41
CA GLN A 366 5.17 0.59 24.49
C GLN A 366 5.62 1.07 25.87
N GLU A 367 6.90 1.02 26.14
CA GLU A 367 7.48 1.52 27.40
C GLU A 367 7.22 3.02 27.55
N LYS A 368 7.52 3.80 26.50
CA LYS A 368 7.34 5.26 26.53
C LYS A 368 5.88 5.68 26.76
N ILE A 369 4.93 5.05 26.07
CA ILE A 369 3.50 5.41 26.22
C ILE A 369 2.95 5.00 27.57
N ARG A 370 3.41 3.87 28.17
CA ARG A 370 3.01 3.43 29.51
C ARG A 370 3.54 4.38 30.59
N CYS A 371 4.81 4.70 30.58
CA CYS A 371 5.40 5.65 31.53
C CYS A 371 4.68 7.00 31.51
N ASN A 372 4.31 7.46 30.33
CA ASN A 372 3.57 8.72 30.18
C ASN A 372 2.11 8.64 30.65
N ASN A 373 1.51 7.46 30.71
CA ASN A 373 0.15 7.27 31.26
C ASN A 373 0.16 7.20 32.79
N GLU A 374 1.17 6.57 33.38
CA GLU A 374 1.29 6.42 34.85
C GLU A 374 1.56 7.75 35.56
N SER A 375 2.24 8.68 34.90
CA SER A 375 2.53 10.02 35.45
C SER A 375 1.29 10.89 35.72
N TYR A 376 0.08 10.42 35.36
CA TYR A 376 -1.18 11.14 35.56
C TYR A 376 -2.06 10.51 36.68
N ASN A 377 -1.65 9.40 37.26
CA ASN A 377 -2.39 8.74 38.37
C ASN A 377 -1.81 9.07 39.75
N ILE A 378 -0.92 10.08 39.83
CA ILE A 378 -0.39 10.68 41.02
C ILE A 378 -0.84 12.14 41.07
#